data_4eaf29ff0bd1d83e152841b8bc9bbb17
#
_entry.id   4eaf29ff0bd1d83e152841b8bc9bbb17
#
_cell.length_a   1.000
_cell.length_b   1.000
_cell.length_c   1.000
_cell.angle_alpha   90.00
_cell.angle_beta   90.00
_cell.angle_gamma   90.00
#
_symmetry.space_group_name_H-M   'P 1'
#
loop_
_entity.id
_entity.type
_entity.pdbx_description
1 polymer ?
#
loop_
_entity_poly.entity_id
_entity_poly.type
_entity_poly.pdbx_seq_one_letter_code
_entity_poly.pdbx_strand_id
1 'polypeptide(L)'
;MGLGLTSAALNSCSDLLSESAAMQLKGEIPAEGLPFRISLAQWSLHKSFWTGKLDNLDFAQYTKEQFGIDAVEYVNQFFSDKATDTVYLSKMNQRANDHGVSNQLIMIDAEGNLASLDEKSRLQAVENHYKWIDAAKFLNCHTIRVNAAGKGERNAVASAAVDSLGRLSEYGAKEGINVVVENHGGYSSDASWLAGVMKQVNNPYCGTLPDFGNFTMSLFPYKKYDPLQGLKELMPYAKGVSAKAHDFNSAGEDKSIDFPAMMQIVKDFGYQGHVGIEYEGYKLSENAGIKATKELLIRSGQGLS
;
A
#
# COMPACT_ATOMS: atom_id res chain seq x y z
N MET A 1 59.31 -5.59 25.46
CA MET A 1 58.05 -5.06 26.05
C MET A 1 57.22 -4.53 24.92
N GLY A 2 56.28 -5.32 24.43
CA GLY A 2 55.36 -4.96 23.37
C GLY A 2 54.01 -4.65 23.97
N LEU A 3 53.48 -3.48 23.66
CA LEU A 3 52.12 -3.11 23.99
C LEU A 3 51.25 -3.33 22.77
N GLY A 4 50.39 -4.34 22.84
CA GLY A 4 49.31 -4.56 21.89
C GLY A 4 48.18 -3.55 22.13
N LEU A 5 47.77 -2.83 21.09
CA LEU A 5 46.54 -2.07 21.09
C LEU A 5 45.44 -2.88 20.39
N THR A 6 44.44 -3.23 21.16
CA THR A 6 43.22 -3.94 20.74
C THR A 6 42.32 -3.01 19.92
N SER A 7 42.03 -3.42 18.69
CA SER A 7 40.98 -2.88 17.87
C SER A 7 39.63 -3.51 18.28
N ALA A 8 38.83 -2.80 19.01
CA ALA A 8 37.43 -3.15 19.27
C ALA A 8 36.63 -1.85 19.32
N ALA A 9 35.81 -1.58 18.30
CA ALA A 9 34.57 -0.82 18.31
C ALA A 9 34.23 -0.23 16.93
N LEU A 10 33.66 -1.01 16.03
CA LEU A 10 32.96 -0.51 14.84
C LEU A 10 31.85 -1.45 14.34
N ASN A 11 31.18 -2.19 15.23
CA ASN A 11 30.10 -3.11 14.82
C ASN A 11 28.76 -2.88 15.52
N SER A 12 28.48 -1.70 16.11
CA SER A 12 27.28 -1.55 16.94
C SER A 12 26.15 -0.67 16.37
N CYS A 13 26.33 -0.02 15.21
CA CYS A 13 25.28 0.84 14.64
C CYS A 13 24.38 0.15 13.59
N SER A 14 24.87 -0.85 12.87
CA SER A 14 24.06 -1.57 11.87
C SER A 14 23.06 -2.55 12.49
N ASP A 15 23.42 -3.15 13.64
CA ASP A 15 22.58 -4.15 14.31
C ASP A 15 21.39 -3.51 15.06
N LEU A 16 21.55 -2.28 15.58
CA LEU A 16 20.48 -1.56 16.27
C LEU A 16 19.38 -1.07 15.33
N LEU A 17 19.70 -0.76 14.06
CA LEU A 17 18.71 -0.36 13.05
C LEU A 17 17.92 -1.56 12.51
N SER A 18 18.53 -2.76 12.47
CA SER A 18 17.87 -4.00 12.07
C SER A 18 16.94 -4.53 13.17
N GLU A 19 17.30 -4.38 14.44
CA GLU A 19 16.46 -4.78 15.58
C GLU A 19 15.25 -3.85 15.78
N SER A 20 15.38 -2.54 15.53
CA SER A 20 14.27 -1.60 15.63
C SER A 20 13.21 -1.83 14.53
N ALA A 21 13.63 -2.13 13.30
CA ALA A 21 12.73 -2.50 12.21
C ALA A 21 12.08 -3.88 12.43
N ALA A 22 12.80 -4.83 13.03
CA ALA A 22 12.27 -6.15 13.38
C ALA A 22 11.35 -6.12 14.62
N MET A 23 11.49 -5.12 15.49
CA MET A 23 10.67 -4.99 16.70
C MET A 23 9.28 -4.38 16.43
N GLN A 24 9.11 -3.57 15.36
CA GLN A 24 7.79 -3.09 14.92
C GLN A 24 6.93 -4.16 14.25
N LEU A 25 7.51 -5.29 13.83
CA LEU A 25 6.79 -6.42 13.20
C LEU A 25 6.31 -7.49 14.21
N LYS A 26 6.52 -7.32 15.51
CA LYS A 26 6.26 -8.34 16.55
C LYS A 26 4.91 -8.20 17.27
N GLY A 27 3.89 -7.60 16.68
CA GLY A 27 2.62 -7.31 17.37
C GLY A 27 1.39 -8.11 16.97
N GLU A 28 1.34 -8.69 15.79
CA GLU A 28 0.12 -9.32 15.29
C GLU A 28 0.39 -10.75 14.83
N ILE A 29 -0.33 -11.70 15.43
CA ILE A 29 -0.28 -13.12 15.03
C ILE A 29 -1.08 -13.25 13.72
N PRO A 30 -0.51 -13.77 12.61
CA PRO A 30 -1.29 -14.10 11.41
C PRO A 30 -2.45 -15.03 11.80
N ALA A 31 -3.60 -14.90 11.14
CA ALA A 31 -4.68 -15.88 11.30
C ALA A 31 -4.09 -17.28 11.10
N GLU A 32 -4.49 -18.26 11.95
CA GLU A 32 -3.87 -19.58 11.99
C GLU A 32 -3.66 -20.18 10.60
N GLY A 33 -2.38 -20.44 10.25
CA GLY A 33 -1.99 -21.06 8.99
C GLY A 33 -1.77 -20.13 7.80
N LEU A 34 -1.83 -18.79 7.96
CA LEU A 34 -1.53 -17.86 6.87
C LEU A 34 -0.09 -17.34 6.95
N PRO A 35 0.65 -17.24 5.83
CA PRO A 35 1.99 -16.64 5.80
C PRO A 35 1.97 -15.11 5.77
N PHE A 36 0.83 -14.46 5.77
CA PHE A 36 0.61 -13.02 5.71
C PHE A 36 -0.52 -12.58 6.65
N ARG A 37 -0.67 -11.27 6.85
CA ARG A 37 -1.76 -10.65 7.60
C ARG A 37 -2.77 -10.03 6.65
N ILE A 38 -3.99 -9.79 7.12
CA ILE A 38 -5.06 -9.18 6.31
C ILE A 38 -5.36 -7.79 6.84
N SER A 39 -5.40 -6.80 5.96
CA SER A 39 -5.92 -5.45 6.20
C SER A 39 -7.15 -5.16 5.33
N LEU A 40 -7.88 -4.10 5.66
CA LEU A 40 -8.98 -3.61 4.85
C LEU A 40 -8.65 -2.23 4.29
N ALA A 41 -8.64 -2.11 2.97
CA ALA A 41 -8.58 -0.83 2.28
C ALA A 41 -9.93 -0.10 2.40
N GLN A 42 -9.90 1.13 2.86
CA GLN A 42 -11.09 1.97 3.06
C GLN A 42 -11.88 2.17 1.76
N TRP A 43 -11.19 2.11 0.62
CA TRP A 43 -11.84 2.17 -0.69
C TRP A 43 -12.89 1.09 -0.92
N SER A 44 -12.77 -0.07 -0.29
CA SER A 44 -13.78 -1.15 -0.31
C SER A 44 -15.17 -0.69 0.16
N LEU A 45 -15.24 0.40 0.94
CA LEU A 45 -16.46 1.00 1.49
C LEU A 45 -16.76 2.39 0.91
N HIS A 46 -16.17 2.73 -0.25
CA HIS A 46 -16.25 4.08 -0.84
C HIS A 46 -17.68 4.59 -1.04
N LYS A 47 -18.63 3.72 -1.41
CA LYS A 47 -20.04 4.10 -1.59
C LYS A 47 -20.68 4.48 -0.25
N SER A 48 -20.35 3.75 0.83
CA SER A 48 -20.85 4.04 2.17
C SER A 48 -20.30 5.36 2.71
N PHE A 49 -19.02 5.69 2.44
CA PHE A 49 -18.42 6.97 2.80
C PHE A 49 -19.01 8.12 1.97
N TRP A 50 -19.07 8.02 0.66
CA TRP A 50 -19.61 9.08 -0.20
C TRP A 50 -21.08 9.38 0.03
N THR A 51 -21.87 8.39 0.48
CA THR A 51 -23.28 8.57 0.81
C THR A 51 -23.53 9.00 2.26
N GLY A 52 -22.47 9.17 3.07
CA GLY A 52 -22.55 9.53 4.49
C GLY A 52 -23.18 8.45 5.38
N LYS A 53 -23.22 7.20 4.92
CA LYS A 53 -23.67 6.05 5.73
C LYS A 53 -22.64 5.60 6.74
N LEU A 54 -21.36 5.90 6.49
CA LEU A 54 -20.24 5.61 7.36
C LEU A 54 -19.38 6.86 7.51
N ASP A 55 -19.04 7.23 8.74
CA ASP A 55 -18.10 8.30 9.04
C ASP A 55 -16.67 7.77 9.04
N ASN A 56 -15.71 8.61 8.59
CA ASN A 56 -14.30 8.21 8.56
C ASN A 56 -13.77 7.83 9.95
N LEU A 57 -14.24 8.48 11.01
CA LEU A 57 -13.84 8.15 12.39
C LEU A 57 -14.34 6.78 12.84
N ASP A 58 -15.39 6.24 12.23
CA ASP A 58 -15.95 4.92 12.59
C ASP A 58 -15.33 3.77 11.80
N PHE A 59 -14.45 4.06 10.82
CA PHE A 59 -13.92 3.05 9.91
C PHE A 59 -13.19 1.90 10.62
N ALA A 60 -12.29 2.20 11.57
CA ALA A 60 -11.53 1.17 12.28
C ALA A 60 -12.46 0.27 13.11
N GLN A 61 -13.38 0.87 13.88
CA GLN A 61 -14.41 0.13 14.64
C GLN A 61 -15.26 -0.74 13.72
N TYR A 62 -15.80 -0.15 12.65
CA TYR A 62 -16.65 -0.86 11.68
C TYR A 62 -15.92 -2.05 11.06
N THR A 63 -14.65 -1.87 10.69
CA THR A 63 -13.79 -2.93 10.13
C THR A 63 -13.65 -4.10 11.10
N LYS A 64 -13.38 -3.82 12.37
CA LYS A 64 -13.28 -4.85 13.41
C LYS A 64 -14.58 -5.58 13.65
N GLU A 65 -15.67 -4.82 13.83
CA GLU A 65 -16.98 -5.39 14.19
C GLU A 65 -17.63 -6.16 13.04
N GLN A 66 -17.55 -5.67 11.79
CA GLN A 66 -18.24 -6.27 10.66
C GLN A 66 -17.45 -7.41 10.00
N PHE A 67 -16.10 -7.34 10.05
CA PHE A 67 -15.25 -8.25 9.28
C PHE A 67 -14.25 -9.03 10.16
N GLY A 68 -14.08 -8.66 11.44
CA GLY A 68 -13.06 -9.26 12.31
C GLY A 68 -11.64 -9.02 11.77
N ILE A 69 -11.42 -7.86 11.11
CA ILE A 69 -10.10 -7.42 10.63
C ILE A 69 -9.59 -6.37 11.59
N ASP A 70 -8.31 -6.46 11.97
CA ASP A 70 -7.65 -5.59 12.95
C ASP A 70 -6.53 -4.72 12.35
N ALA A 71 -6.55 -4.54 11.04
CA ALA A 71 -5.64 -3.65 10.32
C ALA A 71 -6.39 -2.89 9.22
N VAL A 72 -6.15 -1.57 9.11
CA VAL A 72 -6.85 -0.69 8.16
C VAL A 72 -5.88 0.12 7.31
N GLU A 73 -6.32 0.42 6.09
CA GLU A 73 -5.63 1.26 5.11
C GLU A 73 -6.56 2.40 4.72
N TYR A 74 -6.21 3.62 5.12
CA TYR A 74 -7.04 4.80 4.90
C TYR A 74 -6.93 5.34 3.46
N VAL A 75 -7.94 6.10 3.03
CA VAL A 75 -7.93 6.88 1.79
C VAL A 75 -8.12 8.35 2.14
N ASN A 76 -7.17 9.19 1.71
CA ASN A 76 -7.14 10.61 2.06
C ASN A 76 -8.40 11.38 1.65
N GLN A 77 -9.09 10.96 0.60
CA GLN A 77 -10.30 11.62 0.10
C GLN A 77 -11.43 11.67 1.14
N PHE A 78 -11.48 10.72 2.09
CA PHE A 78 -12.52 10.67 3.12
C PHE A 78 -12.22 11.56 4.34
N PHE A 79 -11.03 12.19 4.38
CA PHE A 79 -10.63 13.18 5.38
C PHE A 79 -9.63 14.22 4.82
N SER A 80 -9.90 14.68 3.60
CA SER A 80 -8.96 15.46 2.78
C SER A 80 -8.55 16.81 3.39
N ASP A 81 -9.40 17.43 4.22
CA ASP A 81 -9.13 18.67 4.94
C ASP A 81 -8.52 18.45 6.35
N LYS A 82 -8.18 17.21 6.72
CA LYS A 82 -7.73 16.81 8.07
C LYS A 82 -6.27 16.41 8.17
N ALA A 83 -5.49 16.45 7.08
CA ALA A 83 -4.09 16.02 7.11
C ALA A 83 -3.25 16.68 8.21
N THR A 84 -3.55 17.92 8.58
CA THR A 84 -2.86 18.69 9.63
C THR A 84 -3.70 18.95 10.89
N ASP A 85 -4.92 18.41 10.94
CA ASP A 85 -5.80 18.51 12.11
C ASP A 85 -5.45 17.44 13.15
N THR A 86 -4.51 17.74 14.03
CA THR A 86 -4.03 16.80 15.05
C THR A 86 -5.11 16.36 16.04
N VAL A 87 -6.17 17.16 16.25
CA VAL A 87 -7.29 16.79 17.11
C VAL A 87 -8.12 15.69 16.41
N TYR A 88 -8.37 15.85 15.13
CA TYR A 88 -9.06 14.83 14.33
C TYR A 88 -8.25 13.53 14.21
N LEU A 89 -6.97 13.64 13.86
CA LEU A 89 -6.06 12.49 13.77
C LEU A 89 -5.90 11.76 15.11
N SER A 90 -5.91 12.49 16.24
CA SER A 90 -5.91 11.88 17.57
C SER A 90 -7.18 11.06 17.82
N LYS A 91 -8.34 11.51 17.35
CA LYS A 91 -9.60 10.73 17.44
C LYS A 91 -9.55 9.47 16.58
N MET A 92 -8.95 9.55 15.39
CA MET A 92 -8.75 8.35 14.56
C MET A 92 -7.88 7.31 15.29
N ASN A 93 -6.73 7.72 15.85
CA ASN A 93 -5.86 6.85 16.64
C ASN A 93 -6.57 6.27 17.86
N GLN A 94 -7.30 7.09 18.62
CA GLN A 94 -8.02 6.62 19.79
C GLN A 94 -9.02 5.52 19.41
N ARG A 95 -9.86 5.75 18.40
CA ARG A 95 -10.87 4.76 17.96
C ARG A 95 -10.24 3.48 17.43
N ALA A 96 -9.15 3.58 16.69
CA ALA A 96 -8.41 2.39 16.24
C ALA A 96 -7.89 1.60 17.44
N ASN A 97 -7.24 2.27 18.41
CA ASN A 97 -6.70 1.64 19.61
C ASN A 97 -7.79 1.04 20.50
N ASP A 98 -8.92 1.71 20.68
CA ASP A 98 -10.05 1.26 21.51
C ASP A 98 -10.64 -0.08 20.98
N HIS A 99 -10.49 -0.33 19.69
CA HIS A 99 -10.96 -1.57 19.03
C HIS A 99 -9.82 -2.56 18.68
N GLY A 100 -8.58 -2.28 19.10
CA GLY A 100 -7.43 -3.13 18.80
C GLY A 100 -7.14 -3.23 17.30
N VAL A 101 -7.29 -2.11 16.57
CA VAL A 101 -7.07 -2.01 15.13
C VAL A 101 -5.79 -1.22 14.87
N SER A 102 -4.91 -1.74 14.03
CA SER A 102 -3.67 -1.09 13.61
C SER A 102 -3.86 -0.30 12.31
N ASN A 103 -3.25 0.88 12.24
CA ASN A 103 -3.23 1.72 11.05
C ASN A 103 -2.02 1.35 10.19
N GLN A 104 -2.21 0.97 8.92
CA GLN A 104 -1.13 0.47 8.08
C GLN A 104 -0.58 1.54 7.14
N LEU A 105 -1.46 2.17 6.37
CA LEU A 105 -1.08 3.18 5.38
C LEU A 105 -2.20 4.19 5.12
N ILE A 106 -1.84 5.27 4.41
CA ILE A 106 -2.79 6.21 3.80
C ILE A 106 -2.60 6.16 2.29
N MET A 107 -3.66 5.88 1.54
CA MET A 107 -3.71 6.00 0.08
C MET A 107 -3.96 7.47 -0.28
N ILE A 108 -3.07 8.05 -1.08
CA ILE A 108 -3.11 9.46 -1.45
C ILE A 108 -3.60 9.61 -2.88
N ASP A 109 -4.76 10.21 -3.04
CA ASP A 109 -5.35 10.57 -4.33
C ASP A 109 -5.60 12.09 -4.40
N ALA A 110 -5.76 12.60 -5.64
CA ALA A 110 -6.12 14.00 -5.94
C ALA A 110 -5.13 15.08 -5.47
N GLU A 111 -3.90 14.73 -5.08
CA GLU A 111 -2.84 15.69 -4.68
C GLU A 111 -1.92 16.11 -5.84
N GLY A 112 -2.26 15.78 -7.08
CA GLY A 112 -1.53 16.10 -8.30
C GLY A 112 -0.76 14.92 -8.89
N ASN A 113 -0.17 15.15 -10.06
CA ASN A 113 0.49 14.10 -10.86
C ASN A 113 2.00 14.09 -10.62
N LEU A 114 2.50 13.09 -9.90
CA LEU A 114 3.91 12.95 -9.55
C LEU A 114 4.84 12.65 -10.75
N ALA A 115 4.29 12.24 -11.90
CA ALA A 115 5.05 12.06 -13.13
C ALA A 115 4.68 13.06 -14.23
N SER A 116 4.18 14.24 -13.86
CA SER A 116 3.91 15.33 -14.79
C SER A 116 5.21 15.82 -15.45
N LEU A 117 5.18 16.05 -16.78
CA LEU A 117 6.28 16.68 -17.50
C LEU A 117 6.35 18.19 -17.26
N ASP A 118 5.26 18.83 -16.83
CA ASP A 118 5.28 20.19 -16.32
C ASP A 118 5.91 20.21 -14.93
N GLU A 119 7.12 20.73 -14.84
CA GLU A 119 7.92 20.72 -13.62
C GLU A 119 7.23 21.46 -12.46
N LYS A 120 6.61 22.59 -12.73
CA LYS A 120 5.93 23.39 -11.69
C LYS A 120 4.79 22.60 -11.07
N SER A 121 3.94 22.00 -11.89
CA SER A 121 2.82 21.16 -11.42
C SER A 121 3.32 19.92 -10.69
N ARG A 122 4.42 19.32 -11.16
CA ARG A 122 5.04 18.16 -10.54
C ARG A 122 5.59 18.47 -9.15
N LEU A 123 6.34 19.55 -9.01
CA LEU A 123 6.90 19.96 -7.72
C LEU A 123 5.79 20.36 -6.75
N GLN A 124 4.73 21.00 -7.22
CA GLN A 124 3.55 21.27 -6.38
C GLN A 124 2.88 19.99 -5.90
N ALA A 125 2.79 18.95 -6.76
CA ALA A 125 2.28 17.65 -6.36
C ALA A 125 3.16 17.03 -5.25
N VAL A 126 4.49 17.08 -5.38
CA VAL A 126 5.41 16.63 -4.31
C VAL A 126 5.11 17.36 -3.00
N GLU A 127 5.01 18.69 -3.04
CA GLU A 127 4.72 19.53 -1.86
C GLU A 127 3.40 19.17 -1.20
N ASN A 128 2.37 18.89 -2.00
CA ASN A 128 1.05 18.50 -1.50
C ASN A 128 1.07 17.15 -0.74
N HIS A 129 2.03 16.28 -1.03
CA HIS A 129 2.13 14.96 -0.39
C HIS A 129 2.84 14.99 0.97
N TYR A 130 3.68 15.98 1.28
CA TYR A 130 4.43 16.01 2.54
C TYR A 130 3.53 15.98 3.77
N LYS A 131 2.44 16.76 3.77
CA LYS A 131 1.44 16.76 4.87
C LYS A 131 0.86 15.37 5.16
N TRP A 132 0.80 14.50 4.14
CA TRP A 132 0.29 13.14 4.27
C TRP A 132 1.32 12.17 4.84
N ILE A 133 2.62 12.40 4.58
CA ILE A 133 3.71 11.69 5.26
C ILE A 133 3.65 12.02 6.76
N ASP A 134 3.47 13.30 7.12
CA ASP A 134 3.34 13.73 8.52
C ASP A 134 2.09 13.15 9.17
N ALA A 135 0.95 13.16 8.47
CA ALA A 135 -0.28 12.53 8.94
C ALA A 135 -0.13 11.01 9.14
N ALA A 136 0.53 10.31 8.21
CA ALA A 136 0.81 8.88 8.33
C ALA A 136 1.66 8.57 9.56
N LYS A 137 2.72 9.35 9.80
CA LYS A 137 3.53 9.26 11.02
C LYS A 137 2.69 9.48 12.27
N PHE A 138 1.84 10.51 12.30
CA PHE A 138 0.97 10.81 13.43
C PHE A 138 -0.03 9.68 13.70
N LEU A 139 -0.56 9.05 12.65
CA LEU A 139 -1.49 7.94 12.74
C LEU A 139 -0.82 6.58 13.03
N ASN A 140 0.51 6.55 13.23
CA ASN A 140 1.30 5.33 13.38
C ASN A 140 1.22 4.39 12.16
N CYS A 141 0.90 4.92 10.99
CA CYS A 141 1.07 4.22 9.73
C CYS A 141 2.57 4.10 9.41
N HIS A 142 2.95 3.06 8.68
CA HIS A 142 4.34 2.90 8.23
C HIS A 142 4.56 3.31 6.77
N THR A 143 3.49 3.67 6.06
CA THR A 143 3.53 3.86 4.59
C THR A 143 2.49 4.88 4.13
N ILE A 144 2.80 5.62 3.06
CA ILE A 144 1.80 6.23 2.19
C ILE A 144 1.84 5.57 0.81
N ARG A 145 0.68 5.36 0.19
CA ARG A 145 0.56 4.95 -1.21
C ARG A 145 0.27 6.17 -2.08
N VAL A 146 1.03 6.32 -3.15
CA VAL A 146 0.92 7.42 -4.11
C VAL A 146 0.72 6.90 -5.54
N ASN A 147 0.25 7.77 -6.44
CA ASN A 147 0.08 7.47 -7.85
C ASN A 147 1.20 8.11 -8.68
N ALA A 148 1.96 7.32 -9.46
CA ALA A 148 2.94 7.84 -10.42
C ALA A 148 2.26 8.20 -11.76
N ALA A 149 1.23 9.06 -11.69
CA ALA A 149 0.45 9.47 -12.86
C ALA A 149 1.19 10.55 -13.66
N GLY A 150 1.20 10.37 -15.00
CA GLY A 150 1.80 11.30 -15.95
C GLY A 150 1.40 10.98 -17.39
N LYS A 151 1.56 11.95 -18.30
CA LYS A 151 1.27 11.82 -19.73
C LYS A 151 2.46 12.32 -20.54
N GLY A 152 2.75 11.68 -21.67
CA GLY A 152 3.81 12.08 -22.58
C GLY A 152 4.69 10.91 -23.02
N GLU A 153 5.92 11.18 -23.42
CA GLU A 153 6.88 10.16 -23.80
C GLU A 153 7.29 9.31 -22.60
N ARG A 154 7.35 7.97 -22.79
CA ARG A 154 7.54 6.96 -21.75
C ARG A 154 8.74 7.24 -20.82
N ASN A 155 9.90 7.53 -21.42
CA ASN A 155 11.12 7.73 -20.64
C ASN A 155 11.13 9.09 -19.93
N ALA A 156 10.56 10.13 -20.55
CA ALA A 156 10.41 11.43 -19.92
C ALA A 156 9.49 11.36 -18.69
N VAL A 157 8.37 10.63 -18.80
CA VAL A 157 7.44 10.39 -17.66
C VAL A 157 8.13 9.55 -16.57
N ALA A 158 8.96 8.55 -16.96
CA ALA A 158 9.75 7.80 -15.99
C ALA A 158 10.75 8.68 -15.22
N SER A 159 11.49 9.54 -15.94
CA SER A 159 12.43 10.48 -15.30
C SER A 159 11.73 11.46 -14.34
N ALA A 160 10.55 11.95 -14.72
CA ALA A 160 9.72 12.79 -13.86
C ALA A 160 9.24 12.07 -12.60
N ALA A 161 8.82 10.79 -12.74
CA ALA A 161 8.45 9.95 -11.61
C ALA A 161 9.63 9.70 -10.66
N VAL A 162 10.82 9.41 -11.21
CA VAL A 162 12.07 9.20 -10.44
C VAL A 162 12.42 10.43 -9.60
N ASP A 163 12.36 11.64 -10.18
CA ASP A 163 12.62 12.90 -9.45
C ASP A 163 11.63 13.09 -8.30
N SER A 164 10.32 12.95 -8.54
CA SER A 164 9.31 13.16 -7.53
C SER A 164 9.35 12.11 -6.41
N LEU A 165 9.45 10.83 -6.77
CA LEU A 165 9.52 9.73 -5.80
C LEU A 165 10.83 9.78 -5.00
N GLY A 166 11.94 10.20 -5.61
CA GLY A 166 13.20 10.45 -4.90
C GLY A 166 13.00 11.46 -3.78
N ARG A 167 12.43 12.65 -4.09
CA ARG A 167 12.16 13.71 -3.13
C ARG A 167 11.22 13.26 -2.01
N LEU A 168 10.12 12.58 -2.36
CA LEU A 168 9.18 12.07 -1.37
C LEU A 168 9.81 11.01 -0.47
N SER A 169 10.60 10.11 -1.05
CA SER A 169 11.26 9.04 -0.28
C SER A 169 12.38 9.56 0.62
N GLU A 170 13.08 10.62 0.23
CA GLU A 170 14.04 11.31 1.10
C GLU A 170 13.34 11.96 2.30
N TYR A 171 12.17 12.57 2.10
CA TYR A 171 11.36 13.11 3.19
C TYR A 171 10.80 11.98 4.05
N GLY A 172 10.20 10.96 3.43
CA GLY A 172 9.67 9.78 4.12
C GLY A 172 10.72 9.07 4.97
N ALA A 173 11.95 8.96 4.49
CA ALA A 173 13.06 8.37 5.24
C ALA A 173 13.37 9.12 6.55
N LYS A 174 13.29 10.45 6.56
CA LYS A 174 13.48 11.28 7.77
C LYS A 174 12.37 11.05 8.79
N GLU A 175 11.15 10.79 8.31
CA GLU A 175 9.97 10.55 9.14
C GLU A 175 9.71 9.08 9.46
N GLY A 176 10.50 8.16 8.88
CA GLY A 176 10.34 6.71 9.03
C GLY A 176 9.15 6.13 8.25
N ILE A 177 8.68 6.83 7.19
CA ILE A 177 7.51 6.48 6.40
C ILE A 177 7.92 6.03 5.00
N ASN A 178 7.45 4.87 4.57
CA ASN A 178 7.64 4.41 3.19
C ASN A 178 6.73 5.16 2.22
N VAL A 179 7.22 5.39 1.02
CA VAL A 179 6.46 5.92 -0.12
C VAL A 179 6.35 4.82 -1.16
N VAL A 180 5.14 4.30 -1.37
CA VAL A 180 4.92 3.19 -2.31
C VAL A 180 4.04 3.62 -3.46
N VAL A 181 4.30 3.06 -4.64
CA VAL A 181 3.50 3.29 -5.83
C VAL A 181 2.67 2.06 -6.13
N GLU A 182 1.36 2.27 -6.33
CA GLU A 182 0.46 1.25 -6.84
C GLU A 182 0.50 1.21 -8.38
N ASN A 183 0.39 0.02 -8.97
CA ASN A 183 0.03 -0.10 -10.38
C ASN A 183 -1.44 0.32 -10.55
N HIS A 184 -1.68 1.57 -11.00
CA HIS A 184 -2.99 2.21 -10.99
C HIS A 184 -3.29 2.97 -12.30
N GLY A 185 -3.32 2.25 -13.41
CA GLY A 185 -3.58 2.78 -14.75
C GLY A 185 -2.36 3.43 -15.44
N GLY A 186 -2.46 3.65 -16.73
CA GLY A 186 -1.41 4.28 -17.52
C GLY A 186 -0.07 3.55 -17.45
N TYR A 187 1.02 4.31 -17.30
CA TYR A 187 2.36 3.74 -17.23
C TYR A 187 2.60 2.93 -15.94
N SER A 188 1.96 3.26 -14.82
CA SER A 188 2.14 2.48 -13.58
C SER A 188 1.57 1.06 -13.69
N SER A 189 0.58 0.83 -14.57
CA SER A 189 0.07 -0.52 -14.90
C SER A 189 0.97 -1.33 -15.84
N ASP A 190 2.02 -0.74 -16.40
CA ASP A 190 3.12 -1.42 -17.05
C ASP A 190 4.17 -1.73 -15.99
N ALA A 191 4.13 -2.97 -15.47
CA ALA A 191 4.99 -3.36 -14.35
C ALA A 191 6.49 -3.21 -14.67
N SER A 192 6.90 -3.46 -15.92
CA SER A 192 8.29 -3.27 -16.33
C SER A 192 8.72 -1.79 -16.24
N TRP A 193 7.81 -0.87 -16.55
CA TRP A 193 8.05 0.57 -16.40
C TRP A 193 8.17 0.94 -14.92
N LEU A 194 7.23 0.48 -14.09
CA LEU A 194 7.22 0.82 -12.66
C LEU A 194 8.42 0.22 -11.92
N ALA A 195 8.77 -1.03 -12.18
CA ALA A 195 9.97 -1.67 -11.65
C ALA A 195 11.26 -0.93 -12.07
N GLY A 196 11.29 -0.45 -13.34
CA GLY A 196 12.38 0.40 -13.85
C GLY A 196 12.50 1.72 -13.11
N VAL A 197 11.38 2.37 -12.75
CA VAL A 197 11.34 3.58 -11.91
C VAL A 197 11.87 3.27 -10.51
N MET A 198 11.39 2.20 -9.86
CA MET A 198 11.87 1.79 -8.52
C MET A 198 13.38 1.56 -8.49
N LYS A 199 13.90 0.87 -9.51
CA LYS A 199 15.34 0.62 -9.63
C LYS A 199 16.15 1.92 -9.75
N GLN A 200 15.63 2.93 -10.44
CA GLN A 200 16.31 4.22 -10.60
C GLN A 200 16.22 5.10 -9.37
N VAL A 201 15.07 5.12 -8.67
CA VAL A 201 14.93 5.82 -7.38
C VAL A 201 15.90 5.27 -6.36
N ASN A 202 16.06 3.95 -6.30
CA ASN A 202 17.05 3.26 -5.46
C ASN A 202 17.10 3.77 -4.02
N ASN A 203 15.94 3.99 -3.40
CA ASN A 203 15.81 4.43 -2.02
C ASN A 203 15.09 3.35 -1.20
N PRO A 204 15.61 2.91 -0.03
CA PRO A 204 14.99 1.86 0.78
C PRO A 204 13.60 2.23 1.29
N TYR A 205 13.23 3.52 1.34
CA TYR A 205 11.89 3.99 1.69
C TYR A 205 10.97 4.15 0.47
N CYS A 206 11.46 3.90 -0.75
CA CYS A 206 10.62 3.81 -1.95
C CYS A 206 10.29 2.36 -2.27
N GLY A 207 9.05 2.09 -2.70
CA GLY A 207 8.65 0.74 -3.05
C GLY A 207 7.35 0.70 -3.85
N THR A 208 6.76 -0.49 -3.93
CA THR A 208 5.48 -0.72 -4.61
C THR A 208 4.42 -1.21 -3.64
N LEU A 209 3.16 -0.97 -4.00
CA LEU A 209 1.96 -1.65 -3.50
C LEU A 209 1.36 -2.41 -4.70
N PRO A 210 1.82 -3.62 -5.02
CA PRO A 210 1.27 -4.38 -6.14
C PRO A 210 -0.22 -4.67 -5.91
N ASP A 211 -1.05 -4.23 -6.85
CA ASP A 211 -2.48 -4.51 -6.90
C ASP A 211 -2.77 -5.66 -7.88
N PHE A 212 -3.63 -6.59 -7.50
CA PHE A 212 -3.93 -7.80 -8.30
C PHE A 212 -4.73 -7.51 -9.57
N GLY A 213 -5.49 -6.40 -9.61
CA GLY A 213 -6.42 -6.08 -10.71
C GLY A 213 -5.96 -4.98 -11.65
N ASN A 214 -5.15 -4.05 -11.18
CA ASN A 214 -4.86 -2.77 -11.85
C ASN A 214 -3.77 -2.87 -12.94
N PHE A 215 -3.89 -3.83 -13.86
CA PHE A 215 -2.94 -4.02 -14.96
C PHE A 215 -3.45 -3.48 -16.32
N THR A 216 -4.56 -2.72 -16.33
CA THR A 216 -5.05 -2.08 -17.55
C THR A 216 -4.29 -0.77 -17.80
N MET A 217 -3.47 -0.75 -18.85
CA MET A 217 -2.64 0.39 -19.24
C MET A 217 -3.44 1.46 -20.02
N SER A 218 -4.38 1.03 -20.84
CA SER A 218 -5.23 1.90 -21.69
C SER A 218 -6.54 1.22 -22.02
N LEU A 219 -7.61 2.00 -22.08
CA LEU A 219 -8.92 1.54 -22.53
C LEU A 219 -9.10 1.69 -24.05
N PHE A 220 -8.46 2.68 -24.68
CA PHE A 220 -8.55 2.96 -26.10
C PHE A 220 -7.20 3.38 -26.68
N PRO A 221 -6.53 2.52 -27.50
CA PRO A 221 -6.84 1.10 -27.70
C PRO A 221 -6.69 0.32 -26.40
N TYR A 222 -7.46 -0.73 -26.21
CA TYR A 222 -7.35 -1.57 -25.02
C TYR A 222 -5.98 -2.22 -24.93
N LYS A 223 -5.29 -1.99 -23.81
CA LYS A 223 -3.97 -2.56 -23.54
C LYS A 223 -3.89 -2.95 -22.08
N LYS A 224 -3.58 -4.23 -21.84
CA LYS A 224 -3.42 -4.80 -20.51
C LYS A 224 -2.03 -5.44 -20.39
N TYR A 225 -1.36 -5.24 -19.28
CA TYR A 225 -0.16 -6.00 -18.92
C TYR A 225 -0.58 -7.38 -18.41
N ASP A 226 0.28 -8.38 -18.55
CA ASP A 226 0.03 -9.69 -17.93
C ASP A 226 0.07 -9.56 -16.41
N PRO A 227 -1.02 -9.87 -15.67
CA PRO A 227 -1.08 -9.63 -14.24
C PRO A 227 -0.11 -10.50 -13.43
N LEU A 228 0.10 -11.77 -13.81
CA LEU A 228 1.00 -12.66 -13.10
C LEU A 228 2.46 -12.27 -13.31
N GLN A 229 2.81 -11.90 -14.54
CA GLN A 229 4.14 -11.37 -14.85
C GLN A 229 4.36 -10.03 -14.13
N GLY A 230 3.35 -9.15 -14.16
CA GLY A 230 3.42 -7.83 -13.52
C GLY A 230 3.61 -7.94 -12.01
N LEU A 231 2.89 -8.84 -11.35
CA LEU A 231 3.08 -9.06 -9.92
C LEU A 231 4.51 -9.54 -9.61
N LYS A 232 5.06 -10.48 -10.37
CA LYS A 232 6.45 -10.96 -10.21
C LYS A 232 7.48 -9.83 -10.35
N GLU A 233 7.26 -8.88 -11.25
CA GLU A 233 8.17 -7.75 -11.48
C GLU A 233 8.09 -6.69 -10.36
N LEU A 234 6.92 -6.53 -9.72
CA LEU A 234 6.70 -5.54 -8.68
C LEU A 234 7.04 -6.05 -7.27
N MET A 235 6.86 -7.36 -7.00
CA MET A 235 7.10 -7.96 -5.68
C MET A 235 8.50 -7.71 -5.08
N PRO A 236 9.61 -7.64 -5.85
CA PRO A 236 10.93 -7.29 -5.30
C PRO A 236 10.99 -5.94 -4.57
N TYR A 237 10.04 -5.04 -4.86
CA TYR A 237 9.95 -3.70 -4.28
C TYR A 237 8.75 -3.55 -3.33
N ALA A 238 7.97 -4.60 -3.12
CA ALA A 238 6.71 -4.54 -2.38
C ALA A 238 6.91 -4.22 -0.89
N LYS A 239 6.13 -3.26 -0.40
CA LYS A 239 6.02 -2.90 1.03
C LYS A 239 4.58 -3.02 1.55
N GLY A 240 3.65 -3.34 0.70
CA GLY A 240 2.26 -3.68 0.89
C GLY A 240 1.79 -4.47 -0.33
N VAL A 241 0.64 -5.11 -0.27
CA VAL A 241 -0.01 -5.81 -1.39
C VAL A 241 -1.50 -5.52 -1.35
N SER A 242 -2.10 -5.15 -2.50
CA SER A 242 -3.55 -4.94 -2.62
C SER A 242 -4.21 -6.14 -3.29
N ALA A 243 -5.06 -6.84 -2.54
CA ALA A 243 -5.90 -7.92 -3.03
C ALA A 243 -7.21 -7.36 -3.58
N LYS A 244 -7.12 -6.66 -4.72
CA LYS A 244 -8.31 -6.17 -5.43
C LYS A 244 -9.20 -7.33 -5.83
N ALA A 245 -10.50 -7.16 -5.65
CA ALA A 245 -11.50 -8.12 -6.08
C ALA A 245 -12.72 -7.40 -6.66
N HIS A 246 -13.39 -8.08 -7.57
CA HIS A 246 -14.57 -7.54 -8.24
C HIS A 246 -15.79 -8.46 -8.02
N ASP A 247 -16.17 -9.25 -9.01
CA ASP A 247 -17.35 -10.10 -8.98
C ASP A 247 -16.97 -11.58 -8.85
N PHE A 248 -17.69 -12.31 -8.02
CA PHE A 248 -17.44 -13.72 -7.77
C PHE A 248 -18.33 -14.63 -8.60
N ASN A 249 -17.83 -15.84 -8.90
CA ASN A 249 -18.61 -16.95 -9.43
C ASN A 249 -19.32 -17.74 -8.32
N SER A 250 -20.03 -18.82 -8.69
CA SER A 250 -20.75 -19.65 -7.71
C SER A 250 -19.83 -20.45 -6.77
N ALA A 251 -18.55 -20.61 -7.09
CA ALA A 251 -17.55 -21.23 -6.23
C ALA A 251 -16.86 -20.22 -5.30
N GLY A 252 -17.23 -18.94 -5.36
CA GLY A 252 -16.61 -17.87 -4.58
C GLY A 252 -15.22 -17.48 -5.06
N GLU A 253 -14.90 -17.72 -6.34
CA GLU A 253 -13.66 -17.27 -6.99
C GLU A 253 -13.93 -15.96 -7.72
N ASP A 254 -12.93 -15.04 -7.74
CA ASP A 254 -13.03 -13.84 -8.55
C ASP A 254 -13.01 -14.21 -10.03
N LYS A 255 -13.86 -13.55 -10.83
CA LYS A 255 -14.03 -13.89 -12.25
C LYS A 255 -12.90 -13.41 -13.15
N SER A 256 -12.11 -12.47 -12.69
CA SER A 256 -11.10 -11.75 -13.47
C SER A 256 -9.68 -11.89 -12.92
N ILE A 257 -9.55 -12.33 -11.68
CA ILE A 257 -8.28 -12.40 -10.94
C ILE A 257 -8.10 -13.83 -10.39
N ASP A 258 -6.99 -14.45 -10.76
CA ASP A 258 -6.59 -15.77 -10.24
C ASP A 258 -5.90 -15.61 -8.88
N PHE A 259 -6.69 -15.56 -7.81
CA PHE A 259 -6.20 -15.38 -6.44
C PHE A 259 -5.18 -16.46 -6.01
N PRO A 260 -5.40 -17.76 -6.27
CA PRO A 260 -4.41 -18.79 -5.96
C PRO A 260 -3.05 -18.51 -6.60
N ALA A 261 -3.03 -18.18 -7.90
CA ALA A 261 -1.79 -17.89 -8.61
C ALA A 261 -1.12 -16.59 -8.10
N MET A 262 -1.91 -15.53 -7.80
CA MET A 262 -1.40 -14.30 -7.21
C MET A 262 -0.78 -14.55 -5.84
N MET A 263 -1.47 -15.26 -4.96
CA MET A 263 -0.98 -15.56 -3.61
C MET A 263 0.24 -16.49 -3.63
N GLN A 264 0.34 -17.41 -4.59
CA GLN A 264 1.55 -18.21 -4.77
C GLN A 264 2.77 -17.32 -5.06
N ILE A 265 2.61 -16.32 -5.94
CA ILE A 265 3.70 -15.35 -6.22
C ILE A 265 4.06 -14.55 -4.96
N VAL A 266 3.07 -14.04 -4.22
CA VAL A 266 3.31 -13.32 -2.96
C VAL A 266 4.13 -14.16 -1.97
N LYS A 267 3.78 -15.44 -1.82
CA LYS A 267 4.52 -16.40 -0.99
C LYS A 267 5.93 -16.65 -1.50
N ASP A 268 6.10 -16.89 -2.82
CA ASP A 268 7.40 -17.21 -3.43
C ASP A 268 8.44 -16.10 -3.21
N PHE A 269 7.97 -14.85 -3.06
CA PHE A 269 8.82 -13.70 -2.68
C PHE A 269 9.01 -13.57 -1.16
N GLY A 270 8.47 -14.47 -0.34
CA GLY A 270 8.62 -14.46 1.11
C GLY A 270 7.93 -13.28 1.81
N TYR A 271 6.88 -12.72 1.19
CA TYR A 271 6.15 -11.59 1.78
C TYR A 271 5.32 -12.02 2.99
N GLN A 272 5.52 -11.34 4.12
CA GLN A 272 4.85 -11.63 5.41
C GLN A 272 4.08 -10.42 5.95
N GLY A 273 3.98 -9.34 5.17
CA GLY A 273 3.26 -8.12 5.54
C GLY A 273 1.74 -8.26 5.43
N HIS A 274 1.06 -7.12 5.37
CA HIS A 274 -0.38 -7.08 5.16
C HIS A 274 -0.74 -7.20 3.68
N VAL A 275 -1.77 -7.99 3.39
CA VAL A 275 -2.46 -8.06 2.11
C VAL A 275 -3.81 -7.37 2.31
N GLY A 276 -3.95 -6.20 1.73
CA GLY A 276 -5.12 -5.34 1.88
C GLY A 276 -6.28 -5.80 1.00
N ILE A 277 -7.44 -6.04 1.58
CA ILE A 277 -8.66 -6.31 0.83
C ILE A 277 -9.13 -5.00 0.19
N GLU A 278 -9.31 -4.99 -1.15
CA GLU A 278 -9.88 -3.88 -1.89
C GLU A 278 -10.97 -4.37 -2.84
N TYR A 279 -12.22 -4.36 -2.36
CA TYR A 279 -13.38 -4.80 -3.13
C TYR A 279 -13.99 -3.65 -3.94
N GLU A 280 -14.11 -3.83 -5.25
CA GLU A 280 -14.71 -2.87 -6.19
C GLU A 280 -15.83 -3.46 -7.07
N GLY A 281 -16.39 -4.59 -6.68
CA GLY A 281 -17.45 -5.25 -7.45
C GLY A 281 -18.79 -4.52 -7.43
N TYR A 282 -19.67 -4.95 -8.34
CA TYR A 282 -20.99 -4.33 -8.53
C TYR A 282 -22.15 -5.24 -8.15
N LYS A 283 -21.92 -6.56 -8.05
CA LYS A 283 -23.01 -7.54 -7.83
C LYS A 283 -23.33 -7.77 -6.39
N LEU A 284 -22.34 -7.67 -5.51
CA LEU A 284 -22.51 -7.78 -4.07
C LEU A 284 -22.53 -6.39 -3.43
N SER A 285 -23.16 -6.26 -2.26
CA SER A 285 -22.93 -5.09 -1.41
C SER A 285 -21.48 -5.02 -0.96
N GLU A 286 -20.99 -3.84 -0.59
CA GLU A 286 -19.62 -3.65 -0.08
C GLU A 286 -19.29 -4.66 1.02
N ASN A 287 -20.17 -4.80 2.02
CA ASN A 287 -19.96 -5.75 3.11
C ASN A 287 -19.89 -7.22 2.65
N ALA A 288 -20.76 -7.62 1.74
CA ALA A 288 -20.76 -8.99 1.22
C ALA A 288 -19.54 -9.26 0.35
N GLY A 289 -19.12 -8.27 -0.45
CA GLY A 289 -17.93 -8.36 -1.28
C GLY A 289 -16.65 -8.43 -0.46
N ILE A 290 -16.51 -7.61 0.58
CA ILE A 290 -15.38 -7.66 1.51
C ILE A 290 -15.28 -9.04 2.19
N LYS A 291 -16.40 -9.59 2.67
CA LYS A 291 -16.44 -10.93 3.28
C LYS A 291 -16.03 -12.01 2.28
N ALA A 292 -16.56 -11.95 1.05
CA ALA A 292 -16.22 -12.90 0.00
C ALA A 292 -14.72 -12.82 -0.39
N THR A 293 -14.15 -11.60 -0.48
CA THR A 293 -12.73 -11.39 -0.74
C THR A 293 -11.88 -11.95 0.40
N LYS A 294 -12.28 -11.71 1.67
CA LYS A 294 -11.59 -12.25 2.85
C LYS A 294 -11.55 -13.78 2.82
N GLU A 295 -12.70 -14.42 2.56
CA GLU A 295 -12.79 -15.88 2.47
C GLU A 295 -11.93 -16.44 1.32
N LEU A 296 -11.95 -15.80 0.16
CA LEU A 296 -11.13 -16.18 -0.99
C LEU A 296 -9.64 -16.05 -0.67
N LEU A 297 -9.23 -14.96 -0.04
CA LEU A 297 -7.85 -14.68 0.35
C LEU A 297 -7.34 -15.72 1.37
N ILE A 298 -8.16 -16.08 2.38
CA ILE A 298 -7.85 -17.12 3.36
C ILE A 298 -7.67 -18.48 2.67
N ARG A 299 -8.62 -18.90 1.84
CA ARG A 299 -8.52 -20.18 1.10
C ARG A 299 -7.29 -20.25 0.21
N SER A 300 -6.99 -19.17 -0.50
CA SER A 300 -5.81 -19.09 -1.36
C SER A 300 -4.51 -19.11 -0.56
N GLY A 301 -4.49 -18.52 0.64
CA GLY A 301 -3.33 -18.51 1.53
C GLY A 301 -3.09 -19.84 2.23
N GLN A 302 -4.14 -20.52 2.70
CA GLN A 302 -4.03 -21.82 3.36
C GLN A 302 -3.53 -22.94 2.43
N GLY A 303 -3.85 -22.88 1.13
CA GLY A 303 -3.32 -23.81 0.14
C GLY A 303 -1.83 -23.69 -0.13
N LEU A 304 -1.16 -22.72 0.51
CA LEU A 304 0.26 -22.41 0.32
C LEU A 304 1.17 -22.96 1.43
N SER A 305 0.62 -23.66 2.40
CA SER A 305 1.38 -24.23 3.55
C SER A 305 2.33 -25.37 3.16
#